data_be8dec07964ecc05852cfa7987708036
#
_entry.id   be8dec07964ecc05852cfa7987708036
#
_cell.length_a   1.000
_cell.length_b   1.000
_cell.length_c   1.000
_cell.angle_alpha   90.00
_cell.angle_beta   90.00
_cell.angle_gamma   90.00
#
_symmetry.space_group_name_H-M   'P 1'
#
loop_
_entity.id
_entity.type
_entity.pdbx_description
1 polymer ?
#
loop_
_entity_poly.entity_id
_entity_poly.type
_entity_poly.pdbx_seq_one_letter_code
_entity_poly.pdbx_strand_id
1 'polypeptide(L)'
;MRGEIVHLRQENQRLCELTRSTKTETCEPAQQGAKDIISSKMSARESLLMSLLTDTVMNNYSNPEFGVDELAEALGISRSSLNRRMRETLDTTANNYIRDIRIQKAEELLRSSSLQINEICYRVGFQTPSYFIKCFRKKFGQSPNEYANSSK
;
A
#
# COMPACT_ATOMS: atom_id res chain seq x y z
N MET A 1 -14.50 -12.57 -6.29
CA MET A 1 -13.69 -11.37 -6.55
C MET A 1 -14.52 -10.11 -6.78
N ARG A 2 -15.48 -10.11 -7.68
CA ARG A 2 -16.36 -8.93 -7.89
C ARG A 2 -17.16 -8.54 -6.66
N GLY A 3 -17.63 -9.50 -5.85
CA GLY A 3 -18.36 -9.24 -4.60
C GLY A 3 -17.51 -8.57 -3.53
N GLU A 4 -16.24 -8.89 -3.43
CA GLU A 4 -15.33 -8.27 -2.46
C GLU A 4 -15.05 -6.80 -2.79
N ILE A 5 -14.87 -6.45 -4.06
CA ILE A 5 -14.68 -5.07 -4.51
C ILE A 5 -15.91 -4.22 -4.19
N VAL A 6 -17.11 -4.74 -4.43
CA VAL A 6 -18.39 -4.05 -4.10
C VAL A 6 -18.51 -3.85 -2.60
N HIS A 7 -18.15 -4.84 -1.80
CA HIS A 7 -18.16 -4.75 -0.34
C HIS A 7 -17.20 -3.68 0.19
N LEU A 8 -15.97 -3.62 -0.34
CA LEU A 8 -15.00 -2.57 -0.02
C LEU A 8 -15.50 -1.17 -0.38
N ARG A 9 -16.19 -1.00 -1.49
CA ARG A 9 -16.80 0.27 -1.86
C ARG A 9 -17.87 0.71 -0.86
N GLN A 10 -18.71 -0.19 -0.39
CA GLN A 10 -19.71 0.11 0.63
C GLN A 10 -19.08 0.50 1.96
N GLU A 11 -18.06 -0.20 2.39
CA GLU A 11 -17.29 0.15 3.58
C GLU A 11 -16.61 1.52 3.45
N ASN A 12 -16.02 1.80 2.31
CA ASN A 12 -15.39 3.09 2.02
C ASN A 12 -16.41 4.23 2.08
N GLN A 13 -17.62 4.05 1.56
CA GLN A 13 -18.69 5.03 1.65
C GLN A 13 -19.13 5.26 3.10
N ARG A 14 -19.30 4.22 3.88
CA ARG A 14 -19.64 4.32 5.31
C ARG A 14 -18.56 5.05 6.10
N LEU A 15 -17.30 4.72 5.85
CA LEU A 15 -16.16 5.39 6.49
C LEU A 15 -16.06 6.86 6.09
N CYS A 16 -16.37 7.22 4.85
CA CYS A 16 -16.44 8.60 4.41
C CYS A 16 -17.56 9.38 5.11
N GLU A 17 -18.73 8.77 5.30
CA GLU A 17 -19.83 9.37 6.03
C GLU A 17 -19.51 9.55 7.51
N LEU A 18 -18.95 8.54 8.15
CA LEU A 18 -18.47 8.62 9.54
C LEU A 18 -17.40 9.69 9.71
N THR A 19 -16.49 9.82 8.76
CA THR A 19 -15.44 10.84 8.76
C THR A 19 -16.03 12.24 8.62
N ARG A 20 -17.08 12.42 7.86
CA ARG A 20 -17.81 13.69 7.76
C ARG A 20 -18.46 14.09 9.08
N SER A 21 -19.10 13.16 9.77
CA SER A 21 -19.70 13.39 11.08
C SER A 21 -18.64 13.71 12.13
N THR A 22 -17.56 12.97 12.16
CA THR A 22 -16.44 13.17 13.07
C THR A 22 -15.72 14.49 12.79
N LYS A 23 -15.65 14.89 11.53
CA LYS A 23 -15.00 16.14 11.14
C LYS A 23 -15.68 17.38 11.72
N THR A 24 -17.00 17.36 11.87
CA THR A 24 -17.75 18.46 12.48
C THR A 24 -17.48 18.56 13.98
N GLU A 25 -17.32 17.43 14.65
CA GLU A 25 -17.03 17.38 16.09
C GLU A 25 -15.56 17.66 16.42
N THR A 26 -14.63 17.30 15.54
CA THR A 26 -13.20 17.42 15.76
C THR A 26 -12.57 18.70 15.24
N CYS A 27 -13.34 19.61 14.63
CA CYS A 27 -12.82 20.88 14.13
C CYS A 27 -12.17 21.73 15.22
N GLU A 28 -12.73 21.78 16.41
CA GLU A 28 -12.19 22.54 17.55
C GLU A 28 -10.93 21.93 18.15
N PRO A 29 -10.89 20.61 18.47
CA PRO A 29 -9.66 19.98 18.98
C PRO A 29 -8.53 19.96 17.94
N ALA A 30 -8.85 19.84 16.67
CA ALA A 30 -7.88 19.81 15.59
C ALA A 30 -7.09 21.12 15.45
N GLN A 31 -7.68 22.25 15.79
CA GLN A 31 -7.00 23.54 15.77
C GLN A 31 -5.93 23.66 16.87
N GLN A 32 -6.16 23.06 18.01
CA GLN A 32 -5.19 23.06 19.12
C GLN A 32 -4.07 22.05 18.92
N GLY A 33 -4.38 20.89 18.34
CA GLY A 33 -3.40 19.86 18.02
C GLY A 33 -2.54 20.15 16.80
N ALA A 34 -2.94 21.09 15.95
CA ALA A 34 -2.25 21.40 14.71
C ALA A 34 -0.83 21.95 14.92
N LYS A 35 -0.52 22.49 16.07
CA LYS A 35 0.81 22.99 16.39
C LYS A 35 1.81 21.87 16.72
N ASP A 36 1.32 20.76 17.26
CA ASP A 36 2.16 19.62 17.62
C ASP A 36 2.40 18.67 16.44
N ILE A 37 1.67 18.86 15.34
CA ILE A 37 1.68 17.98 14.18
C ILE A 37 2.22 18.70 12.95
N ILE A 38 3.21 19.54 13.13
CA ILE A 38 3.94 20.14 12.01
C ILE A 38 4.62 19.06 11.15
N SER A 39 4.87 17.89 11.73
CA SER A 39 5.43 16.72 11.03
C SER A 39 4.39 15.90 10.28
N SER A 40 3.11 16.00 10.59
CA SER A 40 2.06 15.29 9.86
C SER A 40 1.11 16.29 9.22
N LYS A 41 1.44 16.71 8.02
CA LYS A 41 0.58 17.51 7.16
C LYS A 41 -0.67 16.76 6.68
N MET A 42 -0.97 15.61 7.26
CA MET A 42 -2.08 14.77 6.85
C MET A 42 -3.34 15.14 7.60
N SER A 43 -4.38 15.50 6.87
CA SER A 43 -5.72 15.61 7.42
C SER A 43 -6.25 14.22 7.81
N ALA A 44 -7.26 14.17 8.70
CA ALA A 44 -7.92 12.91 9.08
C ALA A 44 -8.42 12.11 7.84
N ARG A 45 -8.83 12.81 6.79
CA ARG A 45 -9.23 12.21 5.51
C ARG A 45 -8.07 11.53 4.80
N GLU A 46 -6.92 12.17 4.78
CA GLU A 46 -5.72 11.62 4.14
C GLU A 46 -5.20 10.41 4.91
N SER A 47 -5.23 10.47 6.23
CA SER A 47 -4.88 9.33 7.09
C SER A 47 -5.79 8.13 6.82
N LEU A 48 -7.09 8.37 6.72
CA LEU A 48 -8.06 7.32 6.40
C LEU A 48 -7.82 6.76 4.99
N LEU A 49 -7.61 7.64 4.02
CA LEU A 49 -7.31 7.22 2.64
C LEU A 49 -6.04 6.37 2.59
N MET A 50 -4.99 6.76 3.31
CA MET A 50 -3.75 6.01 3.38
C MET A 50 -3.94 4.64 4.04
N SER A 51 -4.75 4.57 5.09
CA SER A 51 -5.11 3.30 5.72
C SER A 51 -5.84 2.38 4.75
N LEU A 52 -6.87 2.87 4.08
CA LEU A 52 -7.64 2.11 3.09
C LEU A 52 -6.76 1.66 1.91
N LEU A 53 -5.87 2.54 1.46
CA LEU A 53 -4.91 2.25 0.40
C LEU A 53 -3.98 1.10 0.82
N THR A 54 -3.41 1.20 2.00
CA THR A 54 -2.53 0.16 2.55
C THR A 54 -3.27 -1.17 2.67
N ASP A 55 -4.46 -1.18 3.26
CA ASP A 55 -5.27 -2.38 3.43
C ASP A 55 -5.66 -2.99 2.08
N THR A 56 -6.03 -2.17 1.11
CA THR A 56 -6.38 -2.64 -0.24
C THR A 56 -5.18 -3.30 -0.92
N VAL A 57 -4.01 -2.69 -0.83
CA VAL A 57 -2.78 -3.27 -1.39
C VAL A 57 -2.39 -4.55 -0.64
N MET A 58 -2.48 -4.56 0.69
CA MET A 58 -2.16 -5.73 1.51
C MET A 58 -3.07 -6.93 1.23
N ASN A 59 -4.31 -6.68 0.86
CA ASN A 59 -5.26 -7.74 0.51
C ASN A 59 -5.09 -8.26 -0.91
N ASN A 60 -4.42 -7.49 -1.79
CA ASN A 60 -4.34 -7.81 -3.21
C ASN A 60 -2.90 -7.91 -3.75
N TYR A 61 -1.87 -7.74 -2.93
CA TYR A 61 -0.49 -7.74 -3.40
C TYR A 61 -0.06 -9.02 -4.11
N SER A 62 -0.64 -10.16 -3.74
CA SER A 62 -0.34 -11.45 -4.34
C SER A 62 -0.94 -11.65 -5.75
N ASN A 63 -1.90 -10.81 -6.12
CA ASN A 63 -2.49 -10.86 -7.45
C ASN A 63 -1.59 -10.11 -8.45
N PRO A 64 -1.02 -10.78 -9.46
CA PRO A 64 -0.13 -10.12 -10.43
C PRO A 64 -0.84 -9.10 -11.32
N GLU A 65 -2.17 -9.24 -11.48
CA GLU A 65 -2.99 -8.30 -12.27
C GLU A 65 -3.38 -7.05 -11.48
N PHE A 66 -3.19 -7.06 -10.16
CA PHE A 66 -3.53 -5.91 -9.32
C PHE A 66 -2.49 -4.79 -9.53
N GLY A 67 -2.95 -3.68 -10.05
CA GLY A 67 -2.11 -2.51 -10.35
C GLY A 67 -2.72 -1.21 -9.86
N VAL A 68 -2.24 -0.12 -10.44
CA VAL A 68 -2.67 1.24 -10.07
C VAL A 68 -4.13 1.49 -10.42
N ASP A 69 -4.59 0.93 -11.52
CA ASP A 69 -5.96 1.14 -12.00
C ASP A 69 -6.98 0.44 -11.08
N GLU A 70 -6.71 -0.80 -10.70
CA GLU A 70 -7.52 -1.55 -9.73
C GLU A 70 -7.51 -0.90 -8.36
N LEU A 71 -6.36 -0.39 -7.92
CA LEU A 71 -6.25 0.33 -6.66
C LEU A 71 -7.06 1.63 -6.68
N ALA A 72 -6.95 2.42 -7.74
CA ALA A 72 -7.71 3.65 -7.90
C ALA A 72 -9.22 3.38 -7.93
N GLU A 73 -9.64 2.34 -8.65
CA GLU A 73 -11.03 1.90 -8.71
C GLU A 73 -11.56 1.48 -7.31
N ALA A 74 -10.78 0.69 -6.58
CA ALA A 74 -11.14 0.25 -5.23
C ALA A 74 -11.30 1.42 -4.27
N LEU A 75 -10.52 2.48 -4.44
CA LEU A 75 -10.59 3.68 -3.62
C LEU A 75 -11.63 4.70 -4.13
N GLY A 76 -12.23 4.47 -5.29
CA GLY A 76 -13.23 5.36 -5.88
C GLY A 76 -12.68 6.70 -6.34
N ILE A 77 -11.41 6.77 -6.71
CA ILE A 77 -10.74 7.98 -7.21
C ILE A 77 -10.03 7.71 -8.55
N SER A 78 -9.71 8.78 -9.28
CA SER A 78 -8.98 8.62 -10.53
C SER A 78 -7.51 8.26 -10.27
N ARG A 79 -6.89 7.59 -11.23
CA ARG A 79 -5.45 7.26 -11.21
C ARG A 79 -4.59 8.50 -11.01
N SER A 80 -4.93 9.60 -11.67
CA SER A 80 -4.21 10.88 -11.53
C SER A 80 -4.31 11.45 -10.12
N SER A 81 -5.51 11.42 -9.54
CA SER A 81 -5.74 11.86 -8.16
C SER A 81 -4.99 10.98 -7.15
N LEU A 82 -4.99 9.67 -7.37
CA LEU A 82 -4.26 8.72 -6.53
C LEU A 82 -2.75 9.04 -6.54
N ASN A 83 -2.15 9.13 -7.71
CA ASN A 83 -0.72 9.42 -7.83
C ASN A 83 -0.34 10.79 -7.27
N ARG A 84 -1.17 11.80 -7.46
CA ARG A 84 -0.94 13.13 -6.89
C ARG A 84 -0.91 13.07 -5.36
N ARG A 85 -1.91 12.46 -4.74
CA ARG A 85 -1.99 12.30 -3.28
C ARG A 85 -0.83 11.49 -2.73
N MET A 86 -0.44 10.42 -3.44
CA MET A 86 0.70 9.59 -3.04
C MET A 86 2.02 10.39 -3.06
N ARG A 87 2.23 11.23 -4.06
CA ARG A 87 3.41 12.10 -4.13
C ARG A 87 3.41 13.15 -3.03
N GLU A 88 2.27 13.78 -2.76
CA GLU A 88 2.12 14.80 -1.72
C GLU A 88 2.32 14.24 -0.32
N THR A 89 1.90 12.99 -0.08
CA THR A 89 1.88 12.38 1.25
C THR A 89 3.10 11.50 1.53
N LEU A 90 3.51 10.70 0.55
CA LEU A 90 4.54 9.66 0.71
C LEU A 90 5.75 9.86 -0.21
N ASP A 91 5.75 10.92 -1.00
CA ASP A 91 6.80 11.20 -2.00
C ASP A 91 7.06 10.02 -2.94
N THR A 92 6.00 9.28 -3.29
CA THR A 92 6.08 8.09 -4.14
C THR A 92 4.89 8.00 -5.10
N THR A 93 4.94 7.07 -6.03
CA THR A 93 3.82 6.76 -6.92
C THR A 93 3.10 5.49 -6.45
N ALA A 94 1.82 5.34 -6.83
CA ALA A 94 1.04 4.17 -6.49
C ALA A 94 1.72 2.87 -6.98
N ASN A 95 2.28 2.88 -8.16
CA ASN A 95 3.00 1.72 -8.72
C ASN A 95 4.23 1.33 -7.87
N ASN A 96 5.02 2.33 -7.46
CA ASN A 96 6.16 2.09 -6.59
C ASN A 96 5.73 1.56 -5.22
N TYR A 97 4.66 2.11 -4.68
CA TYR A 97 4.10 1.69 -3.40
C TYR A 97 3.64 0.22 -3.40
N ILE A 98 2.87 -0.19 -4.42
CA ILE A 98 2.45 -1.59 -4.59
C ILE A 98 3.68 -2.50 -4.68
N ARG A 99 4.67 -2.12 -5.49
CA ARG A 99 5.91 -2.87 -5.66
C ARG A 99 6.68 -2.99 -4.34
N ASP A 100 6.76 -1.92 -3.58
CA ASP A 100 7.48 -1.91 -2.30
C ASP A 100 6.83 -2.82 -1.27
N ILE A 101 5.50 -2.87 -1.22
CA ILE A 101 4.76 -3.81 -0.35
C ILE A 101 5.05 -5.25 -0.78
N ARG A 102 4.99 -5.54 -2.08
CA ARG A 102 5.33 -6.87 -2.61
C ARG A 102 6.74 -7.30 -2.21
N ILE A 103 7.71 -6.40 -2.29
CA ILE A 103 9.09 -6.66 -1.90
C ILE A 103 9.23 -6.89 -0.39
N GLN A 104 8.51 -6.13 0.43
CA GLN A 104 8.46 -6.36 1.88
C GLN A 104 7.89 -7.72 2.23
N LYS A 105 6.81 -8.12 1.57
CA LYS A 105 6.21 -9.45 1.76
C LYS A 105 7.14 -10.56 1.30
N ALA A 106 7.90 -10.34 0.24
CA ALA A 106 8.93 -11.28 -0.19
C ALA A 106 10.03 -11.43 0.86
N GLU A 107 10.47 -10.35 1.47
CA GLU A 107 11.46 -10.38 2.56
C GLU A 107 10.95 -11.18 3.76
N GLU A 108 9.70 -10.98 4.17
CA GLU A 108 9.07 -11.77 5.23
C GLU A 108 9.06 -13.27 4.91
N LEU A 109 8.71 -13.63 3.66
CA LEU A 109 8.71 -15.03 3.21
C LEU A 109 10.12 -15.62 3.15
N LEU A 110 11.12 -14.86 2.74
CA LEU A 110 12.52 -15.30 2.73
C LEU A 110 13.04 -15.62 4.14
N ARG A 111 12.60 -14.88 5.14
CA ARG A 111 12.98 -15.10 6.53
C ARG A 111 12.23 -16.24 7.21
N SER A 112 10.96 -16.39 6.88
CA SER A 112 10.03 -17.30 7.57
C SER A 112 9.84 -18.65 6.90
N SER A 113 10.29 -18.80 5.66
CA SER A 113 10.03 -20.02 4.88
C SER A 113 11.28 -20.52 4.16
N SER A 114 11.22 -21.77 3.71
CA SER A 114 12.26 -22.38 2.88
C SER A 114 11.86 -22.42 1.40
N LEU A 115 10.96 -21.54 0.99
CA LEU A 115 10.48 -21.43 -0.38
C LEU A 115 11.58 -20.99 -1.34
N GLN A 116 11.49 -21.47 -2.58
CA GLN A 116 12.40 -21.05 -3.63
C GLN A 116 12.11 -19.60 -4.05
N ILE A 117 13.13 -18.89 -4.48
CA ILE A 117 13.04 -17.48 -4.92
C ILE A 117 11.96 -17.27 -5.98
N ASN A 118 11.89 -18.18 -6.95
CA ASN A 118 10.86 -18.11 -8.00
C ASN A 118 9.45 -18.25 -7.43
N GLU A 119 9.27 -19.13 -6.45
CA GLU A 119 7.99 -19.36 -5.82
C GLU A 119 7.56 -18.11 -5.01
N ILE A 120 8.49 -17.53 -4.26
CA ILE A 120 8.26 -16.27 -3.54
C ILE A 120 7.87 -15.16 -4.52
N CYS A 121 8.59 -15.02 -5.63
CA CYS A 121 8.31 -14.05 -6.69
C CYS A 121 6.82 -14.10 -7.12
N TYR A 122 6.34 -15.27 -7.47
CA TYR A 122 4.95 -15.43 -7.92
C TYR A 122 3.93 -15.23 -6.78
N ARG A 123 4.24 -15.68 -5.57
CA ARG A 123 3.36 -15.50 -4.40
C ARG A 123 3.14 -14.05 -4.01
N VAL A 124 4.14 -13.21 -4.23
CA VAL A 124 4.02 -11.78 -3.93
C VAL A 124 3.53 -10.95 -5.13
N GLY A 125 3.11 -11.60 -6.20
CA GLY A 125 2.46 -10.94 -7.34
C GLY A 125 3.39 -10.40 -8.41
N PHE A 126 4.65 -10.79 -8.44
CA PHE A 126 5.53 -10.48 -9.57
C PHE A 126 5.33 -11.48 -10.70
N GLN A 127 5.36 -10.99 -11.92
CA GLN A 127 5.18 -11.83 -13.11
C GLN A 127 6.49 -12.48 -13.58
N THR A 128 7.61 -11.85 -13.30
CA THR A 128 8.93 -12.34 -13.74
C THR A 128 9.97 -12.29 -12.62
N PRO A 129 10.70 -13.40 -12.40
CA PRO A 129 11.76 -13.44 -11.39
C PRO A 129 12.87 -12.42 -11.63
N SER A 130 13.24 -12.16 -12.87
CA SER A 130 14.28 -11.19 -13.23
C SER A 130 13.95 -9.78 -12.73
N TYR A 131 12.72 -9.34 -12.93
CA TYR A 131 12.25 -8.04 -12.46
C TYR A 131 12.14 -8.00 -10.93
N PHE A 132 11.66 -9.07 -10.33
CA PHE A 132 11.60 -9.23 -8.87
C PHE A 132 12.99 -9.08 -8.23
N ILE A 133 13.98 -9.82 -8.73
CA ILE A 133 15.36 -9.78 -8.22
C ILE A 133 15.94 -8.37 -8.32
N LYS A 134 15.71 -7.69 -9.45
CA LYS A 134 16.14 -6.30 -9.67
C LYS A 134 15.52 -5.35 -8.65
N CYS A 135 14.22 -5.44 -8.41
CA CYS A 135 13.50 -4.61 -7.44
C CYS A 135 13.97 -4.89 -6.00
N PHE A 136 14.14 -6.15 -5.65
CA PHE A 136 14.62 -6.57 -4.33
C PHE A 136 16.02 -6.04 -4.06
N ARG A 137 16.93 -6.23 -5.01
CA ARG A 137 18.32 -5.72 -4.91
C ARG A 137 18.34 -4.19 -4.78
N LYS A 138 17.48 -3.48 -5.50
CA LYS A 138 17.37 -2.03 -5.40
C LYS A 138 16.98 -1.58 -3.99
N LYS A 139 16.10 -2.32 -3.32
CA LYS A 139 15.59 -1.97 -1.99
C LYS A 139 16.53 -2.38 -0.86
N PHE A 140 17.09 -3.58 -0.92
CA PHE A 140 17.90 -4.17 0.15
C PHE A 140 19.39 -4.18 -0.12
N GLY A 141 19.85 -3.77 -1.30
CA GLY A 141 21.26 -3.75 -1.68
C GLY A 141 21.85 -5.10 -2.06
N GLN A 142 21.12 -6.19 -1.87
CA GLN A 142 21.57 -7.56 -2.15
C GLN A 142 20.45 -8.37 -2.81
N SER A 143 20.83 -9.44 -3.49
CA SER A 143 19.84 -10.31 -4.15
C SER A 143 19.04 -11.12 -3.13
N PRO A 144 17.84 -11.62 -3.48
CA PRO A 144 17.05 -12.48 -2.59
C PRO A 144 17.81 -13.71 -2.10
N ASN A 145 18.66 -14.32 -2.93
CA ASN A 145 19.51 -15.45 -2.56
C ASN A 145 20.54 -15.08 -1.49
N GLU A 146 21.23 -13.98 -1.70
CA GLU A 146 22.22 -13.47 -0.73
C GLU A 146 21.55 -13.12 0.59
N TYR A 147 20.39 -12.48 0.51
CA TYR A 147 19.59 -12.12 1.69
C TYR A 147 19.13 -13.35 2.48
N ALA A 148 18.61 -14.38 1.80
CA ALA A 148 18.18 -15.62 2.42
C ALA A 148 19.34 -16.34 3.12
N ASN A 149 20.51 -16.34 2.52
CA ASN A 149 21.72 -16.96 3.10
C ASN A 149 22.26 -16.19 4.30
N SER A 150 22.15 -14.85 4.27
CA SER A 150 22.61 -13.98 5.37
C SER A 150 21.65 -14.02 6.57
N SER A 151 20.39 -14.37 6.35
CA SER A 151 19.35 -14.36 7.39
C SER A 151 19.22 -15.72 8.10
N LYS A 152 19.92 -16.73 7.63
CA LYS A 152 20.00 -18.06 8.26
C LYS A 152 21.26 -18.17 9.11
#